data_2f47de9478deacea621a35e2368666fe
#
_entry.id   2f47de9478deacea621a35e2368666fe
#
_cell.length_a   1.000
_cell.length_b   1.000
_cell.length_c   1.000
_cell.angle_alpha   90.00
_cell.angle_beta   90.00
_cell.angle_gamma   90.00
#
_symmetry.space_group_name_H-M   'P 1'
#
loop_
_entity.id
_entity.type
_entity.pdbx_description
1 polymer ?
#
loop_
_entity_poly.entity_id
_entity_poly.type
_entity_poly.pdbx_seq_one_letter_code
_entity_poly.pdbx_strand_id
1 'polypeptide(L)'
;MKQPRLLFWLFIVLNLVPNFCLLFTEPLSGLGKTILILLPLGVYMVVFSLFKRAGLMQLILIPVLILHAFQLVLFYLFGESVIAVDMFLNLPTTNASEAGELLGNIWPSIIIVCVLYIPVIVLASIAVHHKVRRTAVFRKHMITWGIIFFIIGSGLVAFEKHRDNTYEVKTDIYPANVMYNLYYAGVKWNRSMNYPVTSKDFVYHATRDSVHQRREIYVLVIGEAGRAENWELWGYQRETNPLLKNEDNLVLYKDALTQSNTTHKSVPLILSAADACHYEYLYTHKSIVTAFKEAGFKTIFLSNQTPNRSFTDYFAAEADIHVNVRPQADGGLITVNKFDGEMLPLIQQYVDSLSENLFIVFHTYGSHFNYKERYPEEFAKFQPANATEVEYKNKDQLINAYDNSVLYTDYFLHSLIGILKNSGADATMIYSPDHGEDLLDDSRKRFLHASPIPTYYQIHIPFLMWFSENYIDARPEKYEVARYNSSAPIS
;
A
#
# COMPACT_ATOMS: atom_id res chain seq x y z
N MET A 1 -17.47 -43.25 0.46
CA MET A 1 -17.87 -42.14 -0.44
C MET A 1 -18.52 -42.70 -1.72
N LYS A 2 -19.86 -42.87 -1.72
CA LYS A 2 -20.58 -43.42 -2.86
C LYS A 2 -21.39 -42.40 -3.68
N GLN A 3 -21.11 -41.08 -3.53
CA GLN A 3 -21.92 -40.06 -4.16
C GLN A 3 -21.06 -39.06 -5.01
N PRO A 4 -20.57 -39.48 -6.19
CA PRO A 4 -19.73 -38.64 -7.05
C PRO A 4 -20.44 -37.41 -7.60
N ARG A 5 -21.82 -37.40 -7.65
CA ARG A 5 -22.62 -36.25 -8.07
C ARG A 5 -22.66 -35.19 -6.96
N LEU A 6 -22.78 -35.59 -5.68
CA LEU A 6 -22.75 -34.65 -4.56
C LEU A 6 -21.38 -33.94 -4.48
N LEU A 7 -20.29 -34.67 -4.63
CA LEU A 7 -18.94 -34.08 -4.66
C LEU A 7 -18.78 -33.09 -5.83
N PHE A 8 -19.38 -33.35 -6.97
CA PHE A 8 -19.35 -32.43 -8.12
C PHE A 8 -19.95 -31.08 -7.78
N TRP A 9 -21.16 -31.07 -7.24
CA TRP A 9 -21.84 -29.83 -6.86
C TRP A 9 -21.19 -29.14 -5.67
N LEU A 10 -20.74 -29.91 -4.69
CA LEU A 10 -20.01 -29.37 -3.54
C LEU A 10 -18.79 -28.58 -3.97
N PHE A 11 -17.96 -29.14 -4.88
CA PHE A 11 -16.78 -28.45 -5.37
C PHE A 11 -17.14 -27.18 -6.17
N ILE A 12 -18.18 -27.22 -7.00
CA ILE A 12 -18.62 -26.03 -7.74
C ILE A 12 -19.12 -24.94 -6.78
N VAL A 13 -19.98 -25.27 -5.84
CA VAL A 13 -20.54 -24.30 -4.88
C VAL A 13 -19.43 -23.67 -4.06
N LEU A 14 -18.45 -24.43 -3.58
CA LEU A 14 -17.34 -23.92 -2.79
C LEU A 14 -16.37 -23.04 -3.60
N ASN A 15 -16.20 -23.30 -4.89
CA ASN A 15 -15.46 -22.40 -5.78
C ASN A 15 -16.25 -21.12 -6.14
N LEU A 16 -17.58 -21.11 -5.99
CA LEU A 16 -18.43 -19.93 -6.23
C LEU A 16 -18.66 -19.09 -4.96
N VAL A 17 -18.13 -19.50 -3.78
CA VAL A 17 -18.33 -18.75 -2.54
C VAL A 17 -17.92 -17.27 -2.69
N PRO A 18 -16.75 -16.91 -3.22
CA PRO A 18 -16.40 -15.50 -3.40
C PRO A 18 -17.37 -14.75 -4.34
N ASN A 19 -17.85 -15.41 -5.40
CA ASN A 19 -18.84 -14.81 -6.31
C ASN A 19 -20.17 -14.50 -5.56
N PHE A 20 -20.61 -15.40 -4.67
CA PHE A 20 -21.78 -15.12 -3.85
C PHE A 20 -21.57 -13.95 -2.88
N CYS A 21 -20.38 -13.80 -2.29
CA CYS A 21 -20.06 -12.63 -1.48
C CYS A 21 -20.14 -11.35 -2.31
N LEU A 22 -19.53 -11.33 -3.50
CA LEU A 22 -19.51 -10.19 -4.42
C LEU A 22 -20.90 -9.74 -4.88
N LEU A 23 -21.92 -10.60 -4.87
CA LEU A 23 -23.30 -10.19 -5.14
C LEU A 23 -23.81 -9.12 -4.17
N PHE A 24 -23.28 -9.09 -2.95
CA PHE A 24 -23.71 -8.20 -1.88
C PHE A 24 -22.75 -7.03 -1.67
N THR A 25 -21.49 -7.18 -2.03
CA THR A 25 -20.45 -6.18 -1.78
C THR A 25 -20.21 -5.25 -2.97
N GLU A 26 -20.44 -5.73 -4.21
CA GLU A 26 -20.17 -4.91 -5.38
C GLU A 26 -21.41 -4.18 -5.90
N PRO A 27 -21.26 -2.91 -6.35
CA PRO A 27 -22.33 -2.09 -6.91
C PRO A 27 -22.67 -2.48 -8.36
N LEU A 28 -22.90 -3.76 -8.62
CA LEU A 28 -23.20 -4.30 -9.94
C LEU A 28 -24.67 -4.10 -10.31
N SER A 29 -24.94 -3.91 -11.61
CA SER A 29 -26.28 -3.97 -12.16
C SER A 29 -26.93 -5.34 -11.91
N GLY A 30 -28.26 -5.44 -11.94
CA GLY A 30 -28.95 -6.74 -11.82
C GLY A 30 -28.48 -7.75 -12.86
N LEU A 31 -28.15 -7.28 -14.08
CA LEU A 31 -27.58 -8.11 -15.14
C LEU A 31 -26.13 -8.51 -14.80
N GLY A 32 -25.30 -7.58 -14.33
CA GLY A 32 -23.93 -7.85 -13.88
C GLY A 32 -23.90 -8.91 -12.77
N LYS A 33 -24.81 -8.84 -11.81
CA LYS A 33 -24.98 -9.86 -10.76
C LYS A 33 -25.35 -11.23 -11.32
N THR A 34 -26.19 -11.27 -12.34
CA THR A 34 -26.54 -12.53 -13.03
C THR A 34 -25.34 -13.12 -13.75
N ILE A 35 -24.57 -12.29 -14.46
CA ILE A 35 -23.35 -12.71 -15.18
C ILE A 35 -22.31 -13.23 -14.19
N LEU A 36 -22.12 -12.57 -13.05
CA LEU A 36 -21.14 -12.92 -12.01
C LEU A 36 -21.32 -14.36 -11.49
N ILE A 37 -22.54 -14.89 -11.55
CA ILE A 37 -22.81 -16.29 -11.14
C ILE A 37 -22.89 -17.22 -12.36
N LEU A 38 -23.66 -16.86 -13.38
CA LEU A 38 -24.00 -17.75 -14.46
C LEU A 38 -22.79 -18.14 -15.32
N LEU A 39 -21.92 -17.17 -15.63
CA LEU A 39 -20.76 -17.41 -16.48
C LEU A 39 -19.72 -18.31 -15.78
N PRO A 40 -19.27 -18.04 -14.54
CA PRO A 40 -18.35 -18.93 -13.82
C PRO A 40 -18.99 -20.31 -13.52
N LEU A 41 -20.28 -20.38 -13.23
CA LEU A 41 -20.98 -21.65 -13.05
C LEU A 41 -20.87 -22.51 -14.31
N GLY A 42 -21.13 -21.94 -15.48
CA GLY A 42 -20.99 -22.63 -16.76
C GLY A 42 -19.57 -23.14 -16.99
N VAL A 43 -18.57 -22.31 -16.73
CA VAL A 43 -17.14 -22.68 -16.81
C VAL A 43 -16.81 -23.83 -15.85
N TYR A 44 -17.19 -23.74 -14.56
CA TYR A 44 -16.91 -24.77 -13.59
C TYR A 44 -17.61 -26.10 -13.91
N MET A 45 -18.85 -26.07 -14.41
CA MET A 45 -19.57 -27.29 -14.85
C MET A 45 -18.81 -28.02 -15.95
N VAL A 46 -18.27 -27.30 -16.94
CA VAL A 46 -17.45 -27.87 -18.01
C VAL A 46 -16.13 -28.40 -17.43
N VAL A 47 -15.38 -27.56 -16.74
CA VAL A 47 -14.04 -27.84 -16.23
C VAL A 47 -14.05 -29.06 -15.28
N PHE A 48 -14.97 -29.11 -14.30
CA PHE A 48 -15.10 -30.23 -13.39
C PHE A 48 -15.57 -31.53 -14.09
N SER A 49 -16.14 -31.44 -15.30
CA SER A 49 -16.58 -32.60 -16.09
C SER A 49 -15.49 -33.17 -16.99
N LEU A 50 -14.35 -32.52 -17.17
CA LEU A 50 -13.27 -32.98 -18.06
C LEU A 50 -12.70 -34.33 -17.62
N PHE A 51 -12.54 -34.56 -16.32
CA PHE A 51 -11.97 -35.80 -15.81
C PHE A 51 -13.02 -36.78 -15.29
N LYS A 52 -12.77 -38.10 -15.51
CA LYS A 52 -13.62 -39.15 -14.97
C LYS A 52 -13.51 -39.27 -13.44
N ARG A 53 -12.30 -38.99 -12.86
CA ARG A 53 -12.06 -39.04 -11.42
C ARG A 53 -12.63 -37.85 -10.73
N ALA A 54 -13.53 -38.07 -9.78
CA ALA A 54 -14.01 -36.99 -8.90
C ALA A 54 -12.83 -36.51 -8.06
N GLY A 55 -12.72 -35.18 -7.89
CA GLY A 55 -11.66 -34.55 -7.09
C GLY A 55 -10.40 -34.17 -7.87
N LEU A 56 -10.05 -34.84 -9.00
CA LEU A 56 -8.81 -34.53 -9.71
C LEU A 56 -8.75 -33.05 -10.17
N MET A 57 -9.83 -32.54 -10.76
CA MET A 57 -9.89 -31.15 -11.18
C MET A 57 -9.77 -30.18 -9.98
N GLN A 58 -10.37 -30.53 -8.83
CA GLN A 58 -10.27 -29.70 -7.63
C GLN A 58 -8.82 -29.59 -7.13
N LEU A 59 -8.03 -30.65 -7.22
CA LEU A 59 -6.61 -30.62 -6.87
C LEU A 59 -5.80 -29.78 -7.87
N ILE A 60 -6.15 -29.83 -9.16
CA ILE A 60 -5.54 -28.97 -10.19
C ILE A 60 -5.86 -27.49 -9.93
N LEU A 61 -7.06 -27.20 -9.43
CA LEU A 61 -7.52 -25.84 -9.12
C LEU A 61 -7.08 -25.34 -7.73
N ILE A 62 -6.14 -25.98 -7.03
CA ILE A 62 -5.59 -25.48 -5.77
C ILE A 62 -5.09 -24.01 -5.90
N PRO A 63 -4.36 -23.59 -6.96
CA PRO A 63 -3.98 -22.18 -7.10
C PRO A 63 -5.18 -21.21 -7.14
N VAL A 64 -6.29 -21.63 -7.75
CA VAL A 64 -7.53 -20.81 -7.75
C VAL A 64 -8.17 -20.79 -6.36
N LEU A 65 -8.14 -21.90 -5.60
CA LEU A 65 -8.59 -21.89 -4.20
C LEU A 65 -7.76 -20.96 -3.31
N ILE A 66 -6.47 -20.85 -3.56
CA ILE A 66 -5.61 -19.88 -2.85
C ILE A 66 -6.07 -18.46 -3.14
N LEU A 67 -6.37 -18.10 -4.41
CA LEU A 67 -6.94 -16.81 -4.75
C LEU A 67 -8.30 -16.58 -4.09
N HIS A 68 -9.15 -17.60 -4.01
CA HIS A 68 -10.42 -17.53 -3.31
C HIS A 68 -10.22 -17.28 -1.79
N ALA A 69 -9.21 -17.92 -1.20
CA ALA A 69 -8.83 -17.72 0.19
C ALA A 69 -8.42 -16.26 0.46
N PHE A 70 -7.53 -15.71 -0.36
CA PHE A 70 -7.15 -14.30 -0.28
C PHE A 70 -8.34 -13.35 -0.47
N GLN A 71 -9.23 -13.65 -1.41
CA GLN A 71 -10.45 -12.85 -1.62
C GLN A 71 -11.35 -12.82 -0.39
N LEU A 72 -11.51 -13.94 0.31
CA LEU A 72 -12.31 -13.99 1.55
C LEU A 72 -11.63 -13.23 2.71
N VAL A 73 -10.30 -13.27 2.79
CA VAL A 73 -9.54 -12.45 3.74
C VAL A 73 -9.72 -10.96 3.42
N LEU A 74 -9.73 -10.58 2.14
CA LEU A 74 -9.99 -9.20 1.70
C LEU A 74 -11.37 -8.71 2.18
N PHE A 75 -12.41 -9.53 2.05
CA PHE A 75 -13.73 -9.18 2.56
C PHE A 75 -13.74 -9.02 4.09
N TYR A 76 -12.96 -9.81 4.80
CA TYR A 76 -12.81 -9.63 6.24
C TYR A 76 -12.17 -8.29 6.60
N LEU A 77 -11.13 -7.86 5.85
CA LEU A 77 -10.40 -6.62 6.11
C LEU A 77 -11.19 -5.38 5.67
N PHE A 78 -11.75 -5.40 4.46
CA PHE A 78 -12.30 -4.20 3.82
C PHE A 78 -13.80 -4.28 3.53
N GLY A 79 -14.42 -5.45 3.63
CA GLY A 79 -15.86 -5.65 3.44
C GLY A 79 -16.33 -5.66 1.98
N GLU A 80 -15.52 -5.22 1.03
CA GLU A 80 -15.88 -5.06 -0.39
C GLU A 80 -14.68 -5.23 -1.31
N SER A 81 -14.92 -5.16 -2.62
CA SER A 81 -13.92 -5.16 -3.69
C SER A 81 -13.25 -6.51 -3.97
N VAL A 82 -12.48 -6.55 -5.07
CA VAL A 82 -11.66 -7.70 -5.47
C VAL A 82 -10.18 -7.39 -5.25
N ILE A 83 -9.36 -8.43 -5.17
CA ILE A 83 -7.91 -8.30 -4.99
C ILE A 83 -7.35 -7.45 -6.13
N ALA A 84 -6.80 -6.29 -5.80
CA ALA A 84 -6.21 -5.34 -6.73
C ALA A 84 -4.78 -5.75 -7.14
N VAL A 85 -4.29 -5.15 -8.23
CA VAL A 85 -2.90 -5.32 -8.71
C VAL A 85 -1.88 -4.99 -7.63
N ASP A 86 -2.13 -3.90 -6.88
CA ASP A 86 -1.22 -3.41 -5.85
C ASP A 86 -1.08 -4.36 -4.67
N MET A 87 -2.14 -5.08 -4.33
CA MET A 87 -2.09 -6.12 -3.28
C MET A 87 -1.16 -7.27 -3.68
N PHE A 88 -1.13 -7.62 -4.96
CA PHE A 88 -0.17 -8.61 -5.46
C PHE A 88 1.26 -8.05 -5.49
N LEU A 89 1.44 -6.75 -5.75
CA LEU A 89 2.75 -6.10 -5.72
C LEU A 89 3.30 -5.95 -4.29
N ASN A 90 2.43 -5.87 -3.28
CA ASN A 90 2.85 -5.85 -1.88
C ASN A 90 3.44 -7.20 -1.41
N LEU A 91 3.02 -8.33 -1.99
CA LEU A 91 3.51 -9.64 -1.55
C LEU A 91 5.05 -9.79 -1.59
N PRO A 92 5.74 -9.43 -2.69
CA PRO A 92 7.21 -9.52 -2.75
C PRO A 92 7.93 -8.40 -2.00
N THR A 93 7.24 -7.31 -1.61
CA THR A 93 7.84 -6.16 -0.92
C THR A 93 7.61 -6.18 0.59
N THR A 94 6.67 -6.99 1.08
CA THR A 94 6.40 -7.18 2.52
C THR A 94 7.46 -8.07 3.15
N ASN A 95 8.02 -7.64 4.28
CA ASN A 95 8.98 -8.44 5.05
C ASN A 95 8.28 -9.39 6.05
N ALA A 96 9.05 -10.33 6.62
CA ALA A 96 8.51 -11.35 7.52
C ALA A 96 7.92 -10.78 8.83
N SER A 97 8.43 -9.64 9.32
CA SER A 97 7.92 -8.98 10.53
C SER A 97 6.55 -8.37 10.26
N GLU A 98 6.41 -7.58 9.19
CA GLU A 98 5.15 -6.98 8.76
C GLU A 98 4.09 -8.04 8.45
N ALA A 99 4.48 -9.11 7.75
CA ALA A 99 3.60 -10.24 7.50
C ALA A 99 3.12 -10.88 8.81
N GLY A 100 4.00 -11.04 9.80
CA GLY A 100 3.66 -11.60 11.12
C GLY A 100 2.70 -10.72 11.91
N GLU A 101 2.91 -9.40 11.90
CA GLU A 101 2.03 -8.41 12.54
C GLU A 101 0.62 -8.45 11.93
N LEU A 102 0.53 -8.49 10.59
CA LEU A 102 -0.75 -8.61 9.90
C LEU A 102 -1.45 -9.94 10.19
N LEU A 103 -0.74 -11.07 10.06
CA LEU A 103 -1.30 -12.41 10.29
C LEU A 103 -1.82 -12.58 11.73
N GLY A 104 -1.17 -11.96 12.72
CA GLY A 104 -1.62 -11.94 14.10
C GLY A 104 -3.00 -11.28 14.28
N ASN A 105 -3.39 -10.39 13.38
CA ASN A 105 -4.66 -9.66 13.44
C ASN A 105 -5.79 -10.28 12.60
N ILE A 106 -5.44 -11.03 11.56
CA ILE A 106 -6.44 -11.63 10.66
C ILE A 106 -6.69 -13.12 10.93
N TRP A 107 -6.19 -13.66 12.06
CA TRP A 107 -6.34 -15.07 12.40
C TRP A 107 -7.79 -15.60 12.36
N PRO A 108 -8.86 -14.81 12.70
CA PRO A 108 -10.23 -15.31 12.58
C PRO A 108 -10.59 -15.62 11.12
N SER A 109 -10.19 -14.75 10.17
CA SER A 109 -10.43 -14.98 8.74
C SER A 109 -9.63 -16.19 8.23
N ILE A 110 -8.41 -16.39 8.73
CA ILE A 110 -7.59 -17.56 8.39
C ILE A 110 -8.28 -18.85 8.82
N ILE A 111 -8.85 -18.89 10.03
CA ILE A 111 -9.60 -20.06 10.50
C ILE A 111 -10.82 -20.31 9.60
N ILE A 112 -11.61 -19.29 9.26
CA ILE A 112 -12.78 -19.43 8.39
C ILE A 112 -12.36 -20.01 7.04
N VAL A 113 -11.32 -19.49 6.43
CA VAL A 113 -10.79 -19.96 5.15
C VAL A 113 -10.27 -21.41 5.24
N CYS A 114 -9.55 -21.75 6.31
CA CYS A 114 -9.06 -23.10 6.55
C CYS A 114 -10.21 -24.11 6.72
N VAL A 115 -11.22 -23.75 7.52
CA VAL A 115 -12.43 -24.60 7.73
C VAL A 115 -13.21 -24.78 6.42
N LEU A 116 -13.22 -23.76 5.55
CA LEU A 116 -13.94 -23.83 4.27
C LEU A 116 -13.17 -24.67 3.23
N TYR A 117 -11.87 -24.45 3.05
CA TYR A 117 -11.13 -24.99 1.90
C TYR A 117 -10.26 -26.21 2.22
N ILE A 118 -9.75 -26.41 3.43
CA ILE A 118 -8.98 -27.62 3.78
C ILE A 118 -9.83 -28.88 3.63
N PRO A 119 -11.09 -28.95 4.13
CA PRO A 119 -11.93 -30.13 3.90
C PRO A 119 -12.18 -30.42 2.43
N VAL A 120 -12.27 -29.38 1.57
CA VAL A 120 -12.44 -29.53 0.12
C VAL A 120 -11.24 -30.25 -0.51
N ILE A 121 -10.02 -29.84 -0.15
CA ILE A 121 -8.78 -30.45 -0.63
C ILE A 121 -8.68 -31.90 -0.12
N VAL A 122 -8.99 -32.14 1.16
CA VAL A 122 -8.99 -33.48 1.76
C VAL A 122 -10.00 -34.40 1.06
N LEU A 123 -11.25 -33.92 0.86
CA LEU A 123 -12.28 -34.69 0.16
C LEU A 123 -11.88 -35.01 -1.29
N ALA A 124 -11.28 -34.03 -1.98
CA ALA A 124 -10.78 -34.21 -3.34
C ALA A 124 -9.67 -35.28 -3.38
N SER A 125 -8.72 -35.21 -2.45
CA SER A 125 -7.61 -36.19 -2.32
C SER A 125 -8.13 -37.60 -2.02
N ILE A 126 -9.04 -37.73 -1.07
CA ILE A 126 -9.69 -39.02 -0.75
C ILE A 126 -10.47 -39.56 -1.96
N ALA A 127 -11.20 -38.71 -2.69
CA ALA A 127 -11.94 -39.10 -3.89
C ALA A 127 -11.01 -39.60 -5.00
N VAL A 128 -9.84 -39.00 -5.18
CA VAL A 128 -8.82 -39.46 -6.15
C VAL A 128 -8.18 -40.75 -5.69
N HIS A 129 -7.82 -40.89 -4.42
CA HIS A 129 -7.21 -42.10 -3.84
C HIS A 129 -8.14 -43.30 -3.99
N HIS A 130 -9.40 -43.19 -3.63
CA HIS A 130 -10.41 -44.24 -3.76
C HIS A 130 -10.95 -44.41 -5.19
N LYS A 131 -10.36 -43.74 -6.17
CA LYS A 131 -10.72 -43.85 -7.60
C LYS A 131 -12.22 -43.60 -7.86
N VAL A 132 -12.86 -42.72 -7.09
CA VAL A 132 -14.28 -42.36 -7.27
C VAL A 132 -14.48 -41.78 -8.65
N ARG A 133 -15.38 -42.35 -9.44
CA ARG A 133 -15.60 -42.01 -10.86
C ARG A 133 -17.03 -41.52 -11.09
N ARG A 134 -17.15 -40.54 -11.99
CA ARG A 134 -18.42 -40.06 -12.53
C ARG A 134 -18.75 -40.79 -13.83
N THR A 135 -20.03 -41.08 -14.05
CA THR A 135 -20.48 -41.75 -15.27
C THR A 135 -20.29 -40.88 -16.49
N ALA A 136 -20.10 -41.46 -17.67
CA ALA A 136 -19.97 -40.73 -18.92
C ALA A 136 -21.23 -39.90 -19.24
N VAL A 137 -22.41 -40.49 -18.95
CA VAL A 137 -23.70 -39.83 -19.16
C VAL A 137 -23.83 -38.56 -18.33
N PHE A 138 -23.52 -38.66 -17.00
CA PHE A 138 -23.54 -37.48 -16.11
C PHE A 138 -22.59 -36.39 -16.61
N ARG A 139 -21.37 -36.75 -16.94
CA ARG A 139 -20.37 -35.79 -17.45
C ARG A 139 -20.83 -35.09 -18.73
N LYS A 140 -21.38 -35.84 -19.71
CA LYS A 140 -21.91 -35.31 -20.94
C LYS A 140 -23.03 -34.29 -20.68
N HIS A 141 -24.00 -34.61 -19.80
CA HIS A 141 -25.05 -33.68 -19.41
C HIS A 141 -24.49 -32.42 -18.78
N MET A 142 -23.53 -32.54 -17.83
CA MET A 142 -22.94 -31.37 -17.17
C MET A 142 -22.13 -30.50 -18.14
N ILE A 143 -21.42 -31.07 -19.09
CA ILE A 143 -20.74 -30.33 -20.15
C ILE A 143 -21.77 -29.59 -21.03
N THR A 144 -22.84 -30.27 -21.45
CA THR A 144 -23.89 -29.64 -22.27
C THR A 144 -24.52 -28.44 -21.57
N TRP A 145 -24.97 -28.62 -20.29
CA TRP A 145 -25.53 -27.52 -19.52
C TRP A 145 -24.51 -26.42 -19.23
N GLY A 146 -23.27 -26.79 -18.94
CA GLY A 146 -22.19 -25.83 -18.72
C GLY A 146 -21.91 -24.98 -19.96
N ILE A 147 -21.92 -25.59 -21.16
CA ILE A 147 -21.78 -24.84 -22.42
C ILE A 147 -23.01 -23.93 -22.67
N ILE A 148 -24.22 -24.40 -22.37
CA ILE A 148 -25.43 -23.56 -22.47
C ILE A 148 -25.32 -22.35 -21.57
N PHE A 149 -24.96 -22.54 -20.29
CA PHE A 149 -24.80 -21.42 -19.35
C PHE A 149 -23.66 -20.49 -19.75
N PHE A 150 -22.56 -21.03 -20.29
CA PHE A 150 -21.47 -20.22 -20.81
C PHE A 150 -21.91 -19.36 -22.00
N ILE A 151 -22.65 -19.93 -22.97
CA ILE A 151 -23.16 -19.19 -24.12
C ILE A 151 -24.13 -18.09 -23.69
N ILE A 152 -25.09 -18.43 -22.80
CA ILE A 152 -26.04 -17.44 -22.28
C ILE A 152 -25.27 -16.34 -21.53
N GLY A 153 -24.35 -16.72 -20.61
CA GLY A 153 -23.53 -15.76 -19.87
C GLY A 153 -22.71 -14.85 -20.79
N SER A 154 -22.10 -15.41 -21.83
CA SER A 154 -21.33 -14.62 -22.81
C SER A 154 -22.23 -13.67 -23.63
N GLY A 155 -23.45 -14.10 -23.95
CA GLY A 155 -24.45 -13.22 -24.57
C GLY A 155 -24.86 -12.05 -23.67
N LEU A 156 -25.03 -12.33 -22.36
CA LEU A 156 -25.31 -11.30 -21.36
C LEU A 156 -24.13 -10.33 -21.19
N VAL A 157 -22.89 -10.81 -21.22
CA VAL A 157 -21.68 -9.96 -21.21
C VAL A 157 -21.68 -9.04 -22.42
N ALA A 158 -21.95 -9.55 -23.63
CA ALA A 158 -22.00 -8.73 -24.83
C ALA A 158 -23.10 -7.67 -24.75
N PHE A 159 -24.25 -8.01 -24.18
CA PHE A 159 -25.35 -7.07 -23.95
C PHE A 159 -24.99 -6.00 -22.92
N GLU A 160 -24.39 -6.38 -21.77
CA GLU A 160 -23.96 -5.41 -20.75
C GLU A 160 -22.87 -4.48 -21.29
N LYS A 161 -21.90 -5.00 -22.05
CA LYS A 161 -20.89 -4.20 -22.74
C LYS A 161 -21.48 -3.22 -23.76
N HIS A 162 -22.61 -3.54 -24.37
CA HIS A 162 -23.31 -2.61 -25.24
C HIS A 162 -23.99 -1.46 -24.45
N ARG A 163 -24.46 -1.73 -23.24
CA ARG A 163 -25.05 -0.73 -22.33
C ARG A 163 -23.99 0.13 -21.64
N ASP A 164 -22.91 -0.51 -21.22
CA ASP A 164 -21.76 0.07 -20.56
C ASP A 164 -20.49 -0.39 -21.28
N ASN A 165 -19.93 0.47 -22.10
CA ASN A 165 -18.75 0.15 -22.92
C ASN A 165 -17.48 -0.11 -22.08
N THR A 166 -17.48 0.26 -20.80
CA THR A 166 -16.39 0.00 -19.85
C THR A 166 -16.42 -1.42 -19.30
N TYR A 167 -17.59 -2.12 -19.36
CA TYR A 167 -17.73 -3.46 -18.81
C TYR A 167 -16.89 -4.49 -19.58
N GLU A 168 -16.01 -5.20 -18.85
CA GLU A 168 -15.13 -6.23 -19.41
C GLU A 168 -14.98 -7.45 -18.50
N VAL A 169 -14.83 -8.63 -19.07
CA VAL A 169 -14.64 -9.89 -18.33
C VAL A 169 -13.40 -9.81 -17.42
N LYS A 170 -12.34 -9.18 -17.90
CA LYS A 170 -11.07 -9.09 -17.19
C LYS A 170 -11.07 -8.10 -16.01
N THR A 171 -12.08 -7.22 -15.90
CA THR A 171 -12.19 -6.22 -14.83
C THR A 171 -13.38 -6.49 -13.92
N ASP A 172 -14.49 -7.04 -14.46
CA ASP A 172 -15.76 -7.07 -13.74
C ASP A 172 -16.20 -8.47 -13.31
N ILE A 173 -15.57 -9.55 -13.82
CA ILE A 173 -16.04 -10.91 -13.57
C ILE A 173 -15.02 -11.71 -12.77
N TYR A 174 -15.37 -12.04 -11.53
CA TYR A 174 -14.58 -12.93 -10.67
C TYR A 174 -14.74 -14.41 -11.10
N PRO A 175 -13.67 -15.22 -11.15
CA PRO A 175 -12.28 -14.93 -10.75
C PRO A 175 -11.39 -14.42 -11.91
N ALA A 176 -11.92 -14.14 -13.08
CA ALA A 176 -11.13 -13.71 -14.24
C ALA A 176 -10.38 -12.40 -13.97
N ASN A 177 -11.03 -11.44 -13.30
CA ASN A 177 -10.43 -10.17 -12.93
C ASN A 177 -9.23 -10.33 -11.97
N VAL A 178 -9.35 -11.17 -10.95
CA VAL A 178 -8.24 -11.43 -10.00
C VAL A 178 -7.09 -12.15 -10.69
N MET A 179 -7.37 -13.09 -11.59
CA MET A 179 -6.33 -13.75 -12.39
C MET A 179 -5.64 -12.76 -13.35
N TYR A 180 -6.39 -11.84 -13.95
CA TYR A 180 -5.83 -10.76 -14.76
C TYR A 180 -4.98 -9.80 -13.92
N ASN A 181 -5.45 -9.41 -12.73
CA ASN A 181 -4.71 -8.55 -11.80
C ASN A 181 -3.39 -9.19 -11.37
N LEU A 182 -3.38 -10.50 -11.09
CA LEU A 182 -2.16 -11.26 -10.77
C LEU A 182 -1.17 -11.25 -11.95
N TYR A 183 -1.66 -11.54 -13.16
CA TYR A 183 -0.83 -11.47 -14.36
C TYR A 183 -0.24 -10.07 -14.55
N TYR A 184 -1.07 -9.04 -14.45
CA TYR A 184 -0.67 -7.66 -14.65
C TYR A 184 0.31 -7.17 -13.57
N ALA A 185 0.15 -7.63 -12.32
CA ALA A 185 1.12 -7.40 -11.26
C ALA A 185 2.50 -7.99 -11.62
N GLY A 186 2.52 -9.22 -12.16
CA GLY A 186 3.76 -9.82 -12.65
C GLY A 186 4.44 -9.01 -13.77
N VAL A 187 3.65 -8.47 -14.70
CA VAL A 187 4.16 -7.57 -15.74
C VAL A 187 4.76 -6.29 -15.15
N LYS A 188 4.04 -5.64 -14.22
CA LYS A 188 4.52 -4.43 -13.54
C LYS A 188 5.78 -4.71 -12.72
N TRP A 189 5.79 -5.81 -11.97
CA TRP A 189 6.97 -6.23 -11.20
C TRP A 189 8.19 -6.40 -12.09
N ASN A 190 8.04 -7.12 -13.22
CA ASN A 190 9.16 -7.30 -14.16
C ASN A 190 9.65 -5.97 -14.74
N ARG A 191 8.76 -5.02 -15.02
CA ARG A 191 9.14 -3.66 -15.47
C ARG A 191 9.91 -2.92 -14.38
N SER A 192 9.46 -3.00 -13.11
CA SER A 192 10.18 -2.39 -11.97
C SER A 192 11.58 -2.96 -11.81
N MET A 193 11.72 -4.29 -11.91
CA MET A 193 13.04 -4.95 -11.83
C MET A 193 14.00 -4.54 -12.96
N ASN A 194 13.49 -4.10 -14.10
CA ASN A 194 14.29 -3.61 -15.21
C ASN A 194 14.65 -2.12 -15.10
N TYR A 195 14.16 -1.41 -14.09
CA TYR A 195 14.42 0.03 -13.90
C TYR A 195 15.90 0.42 -14.00
N PRO A 196 16.87 -0.29 -13.39
CA PRO A 196 18.28 0.09 -13.49
C PRO A 196 18.82 0.11 -14.93
N VAL A 197 18.16 -0.61 -15.84
CA VAL A 197 18.53 -0.65 -17.28
C VAL A 197 17.79 0.43 -18.05
N THR A 198 16.49 0.58 -17.81
CA THR A 198 15.61 1.47 -18.57
C THR A 198 15.80 2.94 -18.22
N SER A 199 16.25 3.25 -16.99
CA SER A 199 16.55 4.62 -16.54
C SER A 199 18.01 5.03 -16.72
N LYS A 200 18.90 4.12 -17.18
CA LYS A 200 20.34 4.31 -17.18
C LYS A 200 20.81 5.62 -17.85
N ASP A 201 20.24 5.92 -19.00
CA ASP A 201 20.68 7.06 -19.83
C ASP A 201 19.80 8.31 -19.59
N PHE A 202 18.91 8.28 -18.59
CA PHE A 202 18.07 9.42 -18.27
C PHE A 202 18.86 10.51 -17.54
N VAL A 203 18.72 11.77 -17.99
CA VAL A 203 19.37 12.97 -17.45
C VAL A 203 18.35 14.09 -17.38
N TYR A 204 18.27 14.79 -16.25
CA TYR A 204 17.41 15.96 -16.05
C TYR A 204 17.93 17.23 -16.72
N HIS A 205 19.27 17.32 -16.91
CA HIS A 205 19.96 18.56 -17.25
C HIS A 205 19.70 19.66 -16.21
N ALA A 206 19.56 19.26 -14.95
CA ALA A 206 19.24 20.19 -13.88
C ALA A 206 20.43 21.08 -13.55
N THR A 207 20.16 22.37 -13.37
CA THR A 207 21.16 23.38 -12.99
C THR A 207 20.66 24.16 -11.79
N ARG A 208 21.61 24.60 -10.94
CA ARG A 208 21.32 25.48 -9.82
C ARG A 208 21.40 26.95 -10.26
N ASP A 209 20.52 27.78 -9.72
CA ASP A 209 20.68 29.23 -9.81
C ASP A 209 21.91 29.66 -8.97
N SER A 210 22.90 30.30 -9.62
CA SER A 210 24.18 30.66 -9.01
C SER A 210 24.16 31.97 -8.20
N VAL A 211 23.00 32.63 -8.09
CA VAL A 211 22.88 33.96 -7.49
C VAL A 211 23.17 33.99 -5.98
N HIS A 212 22.96 32.87 -5.29
CA HIS A 212 23.09 32.79 -3.84
C HIS A 212 24.44 32.19 -3.43
N GLN A 213 25.17 32.90 -2.53
CA GLN A 213 26.49 32.49 -2.05
C GLN A 213 26.45 31.65 -0.77
N ARG A 214 25.33 31.67 -0.04
CA ARG A 214 25.19 30.85 1.17
C ARG A 214 25.01 29.40 0.83
N ARG A 215 25.44 28.54 1.77
CA ARG A 215 25.15 27.10 1.74
C ARG A 215 23.65 26.86 1.75
N GLU A 216 23.20 25.95 0.92
CA GLU A 216 21.78 25.56 0.82
C GLU A 216 21.60 24.15 1.37
N ILE A 217 20.55 23.95 2.18
CA ILE A 217 20.17 22.63 2.70
C ILE A 217 18.68 22.43 2.47
N TYR A 218 18.34 21.49 1.59
CA TYR A 218 16.97 21.12 1.28
C TYR A 218 16.66 19.75 1.82
N VAL A 219 15.59 19.63 2.58
CA VAL A 219 15.19 18.37 3.24
C VAL A 219 13.79 17.97 2.81
N LEU A 220 13.66 16.72 2.37
CA LEU A 220 12.38 16.07 2.13
C LEU A 220 12.21 14.94 3.14
N VAL A 221 11.22 15.05 4.01
CA VAL A 221 10.85 14.00 4.97
C VAL A 221 9.61 13.29 4.45
N ILE A 222 9.77 12.03 4.06
CA ILE A 222 8.66 11.16 3.68
C ILE A 222 8.22 10.44 4.96
N GLY A 223 7.02 10.79 5.44
CA GLY A 223 6.35 10.12 6.57
C GLY A 223 5.72 8.80 6.13
N GLU A 224 5.35 7.97 7.08
CA GLU A 224 4.68 6.70 6.87
C GLU A 224 3.34 6.69 7.61
N ALA A 225 2.25 6.34 6.91
CA ALA A 225 0.90 6.16 7.45
C ALA A 225 0.37 7.38 8.26
N GLY A 226 0.78 8.61 7.89
CA GLY A 226 0.41 9.84 8.59
C GLY A 226 -0.89 10.42 8.06
N ARG A 227 -2.00 10.36 8.82
CA ARG A 227 -3.28 10.97 8.44
C ARG A 227 -3.49 12.32 9.11
N ALA A 228 -4.08 13.27 8.40
CA ALA A 228 -4.27 14.65 8.88
C ALA A 228 -5.20 14.74 10.10
N GLU A 229 -6.19 13.85 10.20
CA GLU A 229 -7.24 13.86 11.23
C GLU A 229 -6.73 13.64 12.66
N ASN A 230 -5.51 13.13 12.85
CA ASN A 230 -4.87 12.95 14.16
C ASN A 230 -3.79 14.00 14.45
N TRP A 231 -3.65 15.05 13.62
CA TRP A 231 -2.72 16.14 13.85
C TRP A 231 -3.43 17.37 14.46
N GLU A 232 -2.97 17.84 15.65
CA GLU A 232 -3.48 19.04 16.30
C GLU A 232 -3.45 20.25 15.35
N LEU A 233 -2.40 20.38 14.56
CA LEU A 233 -2.23 21.44 13.56
C LEU A 233 -3.29 21.41 12.46
N TRP A 234 -3.96 20.30 12.24
CA TRP A 234 -5.11 20.14 11.31
C TRP A 234 -6.47 20.22 12.02
N GLY A 235 -6.49 20.52 13.32
CA GLY A 235 -7.72 20.72 14.09
C GLY A 235 -8.12 19.54 14.96
N TYR A 236 -7.26 18.54 15.12
CA TYR A 236 -7.49 17.45 16.05
C TYR A 236 -7.52 17.95 17.49
N GLN A 237 -8.39 17.37 18.33
CA GLN A 237 -8.65 17.86 19.69
C GLN A 237 -7.57 17.48 20.71
N ARG A 238 -6.70 16.52 20.36
CA ARG A 238 -5.61 16.09 21.25
C ARG A 238 -4.32 16.79 20.88
N GLU A 239 -3.50 17.09 21.88
CA GLU A 239 -2.18 17.68 21.75
C GLU A 239 -1.16 16.68 21.16
N THR A 240 -1.21 16.46 19.86
CA THR A 240 -0.31 15.58 19.11
C THR A 240 0.87 16.33 18.47
N ASN A 241 0.80 17.67 18.39
CA ASN A 241 1.87 18.49 17.81
C ASN A 241 2.30 19.64 18.75
N PRO A 242 2.66 19.38 20.05
CA PRO A 242 2.97 20.40 21.01
C PRO A 242 4.22 21.21 20.69
N LEU A 243 5.16 20.67 19.91
CA LEU A 243 6.41 21.33 19.52
C LEU A 243 6.26 22.13 18.24
N LEU A 244 5.77 21.52 17.17
CA LEU A 244 5.61 22.17 15.87
C LEU A 244 4.63 23.34 15.89
N LYS A 245 3.61 23.35 16.76
CA LYS A 245 2.67 24.46 16.86
C LYS A 245 3.32 25.77 17.32
N ASN A 246 4.50 25.71 17.91
CA ASN A 246 5.28 26.87 18.36
C ASN A 246 6.44 27.21 17.41
N GLU A 247 6.55 26.50 16.26
CA GLU A 247 7.58 26.77 15.28
C GLU A 247 7.20 27.92 14.36
N ASP A 248 8.10 28.91 14.28
CA ASP A 248 7.98 30.00 13.33
C ASP A 248 8.27 29.51 11.90
N ASN A 249 7.75 30.23 10.92
CA ASN A 249 7.99 29.97 9.48
C ASN A 249 7.49 28.61 8.97
N LEU A 250 6.52 28.02 9.67
CA LEU A 250 5.84 26.81 9.28
C LEU A 250 4.64 27.13 8.39
N VAL A 251 4.56 26.52 7.22
CA VAL A 251 3.46 26.66 6.26
C VAL A 251 2.72 25.34 6.18
N LEU A 252 1.42 25.35 6.50
CA LEU A 252 0.56 24.16 6.57
C LEU A 252 -0.39 24.13 5.37
N TYR A 253 -0.35 23.07 4.60
CA TYR A 253 -1.30 22.80 3.51
C TYR A 253 -2.44 21.94 4.05
N LYS A 254 -3.60 22.58 4.27
CA LYS A 254 -4.71 21.93 4.98
C LYS A 254 -5.49 20.92 4.16
N ASP A 255 -5.41 21.00 2.85
CA ASP A 255 -6.15 20.15 1.92
C ASP A 255 -5.15 19.47 0.96
N ALA A 256 -4.35 18.56 1.54
CA ALA A 256 -3.36 17.78 0.82
C ALA A 256 -3.79 16.32 0.71
N LEU A 257 -3.86 15.81 -0.51
CA LEU A 257 -4.22 14.43 -0.80
C LEU A 257 -3.05 13.70 -1.44
N THR A 258 -2.72 12.51 -0.92
CA THR A 258 -1.77 11.63 -1.60
C THR A 258 -2.42 10.94 -2.81
N GLN A 259 -1.63 10.66 -3.84
CA GLN A 259 -2.10 10.01 -5.06
C GLN A 259 -2.27 8.48 -4.92
N SER A 260 -1.88 7.90 -3.81
CA SER A 260 -2.03 6.47 -3.52
C SER A 260 -2.10 6.22 -2.02
N ASN A 261 -2.75 5.14 -1.64
CA ASN A 261 -2.85 4.66 -0.26
C ASN A 261 -1.93 3.47 0.01
N THR A 262 -0.81 3.36 -0.72
CA THR A 262 0.18 2.28 -0.56
C THR A 262 1.59 2.82 -0.74
N THR A 263 2.49 2.49 0.18
CA THR A 263 3.88 2.97 0.24
C THR A 263 4.64 2.71 -1.06
N HIS A 264 4.51 1.50 -1.63
CA HIS A 264 5.23 1.12 -2.86
C HIS A 264 4.84 1.95 -4.11
N LYS A 265 3.73 2.70 -4.05
CA LYS A 265 3.32 3.66 -5.09
C LYS A 265 3.56 5.10 -4.66
N SER A 266 3.12 5.49 -3.46
CA SER A 266 3.18 6.87 -3.00
C SER A 266 4.61 7.40 -2.91
N VAL A 267 5.51 6.63 -2.30
CA VAL A 267 6.91 7.07 -2.14
C VAL A 267 7.60 7.29 -3.49
N PRO A 268 7.49 6.38 -4.48
CA PRO A 268 8.03 6.66 -5.81
C PRO A 268 7.39 7.87 -6.52
N LEU A 269 6.09 8.12 -6.33
CA LEU A 269 5.43 9.30 -6.90
C LEU A 269 5.94 10.59 -6.25
N ILE A 270 6.14 10.61 -4.92
CA ILE A 270 6.73 11.75 -4.20
C ILE A 270 8.16 12.04 -4.68
N LEU A 271 8.94 11.01 -5.00
CA LEU A 271 10.35 11.12 -5.35
C LEU A 271 10.61 11.35 -6.84
N SER A 272 9.60 11.35 -7.71
CA SER A 272 9.80 11.40 -9.17
C SER A 272 8.88 12.40 -9.86
N ALA A 273 9.05 12.56 -11.16
CA ALA A 273 8.15 13.35 -12.00
C ALA A 273 6.91 12.54 -12.45
N ALA A 274 6.73 11.32 -11.94
CA ALA A 274 5.56 10.52 -12.23
C ALA A 274 4.36 10.99 -11.39
N ASP A 275 3.18 10.84 -11.96
CA ASP A 275 1.90 11.08 -11.31
C ASP A 275 0.88 9.99 -11.73
N ALA A 276 -0.35 10.10 -11.25
CA ALA A 276 -1.40 9.15 -11.61
C ALA A 276 -1.71 9.10 -13.12
N CYS A 277 -1.49 10.20 -13.85
CA CYS A 277 -1.70 10.29 -15.30
C CYS A 277 -0.48 9.82 -16.10
N HIS A 278 0.71 10.03 -15.56
CA HIS A 278 2.01 9.75 -16.20
C HIS A 278 2.82 8.72 -15.39
N TYR A 279 2.15 7.69 -14.89
CA TYR A 279 2.76 6.65 -14.05
C TYR A 279 3.92 5.91 -14.73
N GLU A 280 3.93 5.89 -16.08
CA GLU A 280 4.96 5.23 -16.87
C GLU A 280 6.37 5.83 -16.69
N TYR A 281 6.46 7.08 -16.24
CA TYR A 281 7.74 7.74 -15.96
C TYR A 281 8.53 7.00 -14.87
N LEU A 282 7.89 6.34 -13.91
CA LEU A 282 8.55 5.51 -12.90
C LEU A 282 9.50 4.46 -13.50
N TYR A 283 9.20 3.96 -14.70
CA TYR A 283 9.99 2.89 -15.29
C TYR A 283 11.19 3.38 -16.11
N THR A 284 11.31 4.68 -16.36
CA THR A 284 12.30 5.23 -17.30
C THR A 284 13.01 6.48 -16.81
N HIS A 285 12.43 7.21 -15.84
CA HIS A 285 13.00 8.45 -15.32
C HIS A 285 13.61 8.20 -13.94
N LYS A 286 14.71 8.90 -13.66
CA LYS A 286 15.34 8.91 -12.34
C LYS A 286 14.56 9.77 -11.35
N SER A 287 14.90 9.66 -10.07
CA SER A 287 14.26 10.41 -9.00
C SER A 287 14.77 11.86 -8.91
N ILE A 288 14.08 12.66 -8.09
CA ILE A 288 14.50 14.02 -7.73
C ILE A 288 15.91 14.04 -7.10
N VAL A 289 16.36 12.94 -6.49
CA VAL A 289 17.72 12.79 -5.94
C VAL A 289 18.76 13.01 -7.04
N THR A 290 18.56 12.41 -8.22
CA THR A 290 19.43 12.62 -9.37
C THR A 290 19.39 14.07 -9.87
N ALA A 291 18.21 14.72 -9.90
CA ALA A 291 18.10 16.12 -10.31
C ALA A 291 18.92 17.06 -9.40
N PHE A 292 18.85 16.87 -8.09
CA PHE A 292 19.68 17.63 -7.15
C PHE A 292 21.18 17.32 -7.30
N LYS A 293 21.52 16.07 -7.55
CA LYS A 293 22.93 15.67 -7.81
C LYS A 293 23.48 16.34 -9.06
N GLU A 294 22.73 16.38 -10.16
CA GLU A 294 23.09 17.10 -11.37
C GLU A 294 23.25 18.61 -11.14
N ALA A 295 22.41 19.19 -10.27
CA ALA A 295 22.49 20.60 -9.85
C ALA A 295 23.65 20.88 -8.88
N GLY A 296 24.51 19.91 -8.57
CA GLY A 296 25.71 20.07 -7.76
C GLY A 296 25.50 19.98 -6.24
N PHE A 297 24.39 19.41 -5.79
CA PHE A 297 24.16 19.12 -4.38
C PHE A 297 24.80 17.78 -3.99
N LYS A 298 25.33 17.69 -2.79
CA LYS A 298 25.63 16.42 -2.14
C LYS A 298 24.32 15.80 -1.66
N THR A 299 24.01 14.60 -2.13
CA THR A 299 22.73 13.96 -1.88
C THR A 299 22.84 12.88 -0.81
N ILE A 300 21.90 12.88 0.15
CA ILE A 300 21.88 11.96 1.29
C ILE A 300 20.46 11.35 1.37
N PHE A 301 20.39 10.03 1.48
CA PHE A 301 19.13 9.30 1.70
C PHE A 301 19.25 8.48 2.98
N LEU A 302 18.47 8.87 4.01
CA LEU A 302 18.39 8.19 5.30
C LEU A 302 17.06 7.48 5.42
N SER A 303 17.06 6.16 5.62
CA SER A 303 15.85 5.35 5.72
C SER A 303 15.79 4.57 7.03
N ASN A 304 14.63 4.57 7.67
CA ASN A 304 14.28 3.66 8.76
C ASN A 304 13.35 2.53 8.29
N GLN A 305 13.24 2.33 6.98
CA GLN A 305 12.49 1.25 6.35
C GLN A 305 13.43 0.12 5.93
N THR A 306 12.92 -1.11 5.94
CA THR A 306 13.70 -2.27 5.48
C THR A 306 13.74 -2.30 3.94
N PRO A 307 14.92 -2.46 3.31
CA PRO A 307 15.01 -2.61 1.86
C PRO A 307 14.16 -3.76 1.34
N ASN A 308 13.41 -3.53 0.27
CA ASN A 308 12.43 -4.47 -0.27
C ASN A 308 12.50 -4.62 -1.81
N ARG A 309 13.53 -4.08 -2.46
CA ARG A 309 13.76 -4.09 -3.91
C ARG A 309 12.65 -3.37 -4.71
N SER A 310 12.01 -2.38 -4.10
CA SER A 310 11.05 -1.50 -4.77
C SER A 310 11.74 -0.32 -5.45
N PHE A 311 10.97 0.54 -6.11
CA PHE A 311 11.48 1.81 -6.65
C PHE A 311 12.13 2.69 -5.58
N THR A 312 11.65 2.65 -4.34
CA THR A 312 12.24 3.40 -3.22
C THR A 312 13.71 3.05 -3.02
N ASP A 313 14.06 1.75 -3.07
CA ASP A 313 15.45 1.31 -2.95
C ASP A 313 16.30 1.76 -4.14
N TYR A 314 15.75 1.71 -5.36
CA TYR A 314 16.47 2.20 -6.55
C TYR A 314 16.72 3.70 -6.47
N PHE A 315 15.73 4.48 -6.04
CA PHE A 315 15.86 5.93 -5.87
C PHE A 315 16.82 6.30 -4.73
N ALA A 316 16.78 5.55 -3.63
CA ALA A 316 17.74 5.71 -2.54
C ALA A 316 19.19 5.43 -3.00
N ALA A 317 19.38 4.44 -3.88
CA ALA A 317 20.69 4.11 -4.44
C ALA A 317 21.23 5.18 -5.42
N GLU A 318 20.42 6.14 -5.87
CA GLU A 318 20.88 7.28 -6.67
C GLU A 318 21.65 8.31 -5.82
N ALA A 319 21.45 8.34 -4.49
CA ALA A 319 22.10 9.27 -3.58
C ALA A 319 23.61 8.99 -3.45
N ASP A 320 24.39 10.04 -3.15
CA ASP A 320 25.81 9.90 -2.87
C ASP A 320 26.09 9.17 -1.55
N ILE A 321 25.19 9.34 -0.58
CA ILE A 321 25.21 8.68 0.72
C ILE A 321 23.83 8.07 0.94
N HIS A 322 23.79 6.75 1.14
CA HIS A 322 22.57 6.02 1.46
C HIS A 322 22.78 5.20 2.72
N VAL A 323 21.95 5.42 3.74
CA VAL A 323 22.02 4.71 5.02
C VAL A 323 20.64 4.21 5.40
N ASN A 324 20.53 2.90 5.65
CA ASN A 324 19.40 2.29 6.33
C ASN A 324 19.76 2.09 7.80
N VAL A 325 19.06 2.77 8.71
CA VAL A 325 19.28 2.60 10.16
C VAL A 325 18.66 1.31 10.68
N ARG A 326 17.72 0.74 9.94
CA ARG A 326 17.13 -0.57 10.19
C ARG A 326 17.73 -1.60 9.23
N PRO A 327 18.82 -2.27 9.61
CA PRO A 327 19.45 -3.25 8.75
C PRO A 327 18.57 -4.50 8.62
N GLN A 328 18.64 -5.14 7.46
CA GLN A 328 18.07 -6.47 7.27
C GLN A 328 18.87 -7.47 8.13
N ALA A 329 18.23 -8.17 9.05
CA ALA A 329 18.89 -9.24 9.80
C ALA A 329 19.16 -10.45 8.88
N ASP A 330 20.24 -11.17 9.12
CA ASP A 330 20.50 -12.45 8.48
C ASP A 330 19.29 -13.38 8.70
N GLY A 331 18.67 -13.83 7.62
CA GLY A 331 17.45 -14.63 7.66
C GLY A 331 16.13 -13.86 7.60
N GLY A 332 16.14 -12.54 7.42
CA GLY A 332 14.94 -11.73 7.19
C GLY A 332 14.11 -11.39 8.45
N LEU A 333 14.56 -11.79 9.63
CA LEU A 333 13.95 -11.39 10.90
C LEU A 333 14.59 -10.09 11.40
N ILE A 334 13.79 -9.05 11.60
CA ILE A 334 14.22 -7.80 12.23
C ILE A 334 14.33 -8.07 13.73
N THR A 335 15.55 -8.05 14.26
CA THR A 335 15.82 -8.37 15.67
C THR A 335 15.84 -7.15 16.58
N VAL A 336 15.93 -5.93 16.02
CA VAL A 336 16.03 -4.69 16.79
C VAL A 336 15.06 -3.66 16.23
N ASN A 337 14.15 -3.16 17.06
CA ASN A 337 13.31 -2.03 16.70
C ASN A 337 14.16 -0.74 16.71
N LYS A 338 14.03 0.07 15.67
CA LYS A 338 14.70 1.35 15.49
C LYS A 338 13.66 2.46 15.37
N PHE A 339 13.89 3.54 16.11
CA PHE A 339 13.03 4.72 16.07
C PHE A 339 13.57 5.75 15.08
N ASP A 340 12.70 6.58 14.51
CA ASP A 340 13.09 7.59 13.52
C ASP A 340 14.12 8.59 14.07
N GLY A 341 14.05 8.91 15.36
CA GLY A 341 15.01 9.78 16.03
C GLY A 341 16.46 9.31 15.96
N GLU A 342 16.71 8.02 15.69
CA GLU A 342 18.08 7.52 15.51
C GLU A 342 18.76 8.05 14.23
N MET A 343 18.00 8.64 13.31
CA MET A 343 18.54 9.34 12.14
C MET A 343 19.05 10.75 12.47
N LEU A 344 18.60 11.37 13.59
CA LEU A 344 18.98 12.74 13.95
C LEU A 344 20.48 12.91 14.22
N PRO A 345 21.18 12.04 14.99
CA PRO A 345 22.62 12.15 15.16
C PRO A 345 23.41 12.01 13.87
N LEU A 346 22.92 11.16 12.94
CA LEU A 346 23.57 10.97 11.66
C LEU A 346 23.50 12.23 10.79
N ILE A 347 22.32 12.85 10.71
CA ILE A 347 22.17 14.07 9.93
C ILE A 347 22.91 15.24 10.57
N GLN A 348 22.94 15.36 11.89
CA GLN A 348 23.75 16.37 12.59
C GLN A 348 25.23 16.22 12.16
N GLN A 349 25.77 15.00 12.19
CA GLN A 349 27.14 14.74 11.77
C GLN A 349 27.39 15.16 10.31
N TYR A 350 26.46 14.85 9.37
CA TYR A 350 26.62 15.23 7.97
C TYR A 350 26.50 16.75 7.76
N VAL A 351 25.58 17.40 8.45
CA VAL A 351 25.41 18.86 8.39
C VAL A 351 26.67 19.57 8.90
N ASP A 352 27.32 19.05 9.94
CA ASP A 352 28.50 19.65 10.56
C ASP A 352 29.79 19.35 9.77
N SER A 353 29.90 18.15 9.16
CA SER A 353 31.14 17.70 8.52
C SER A 353 31.26 18.04 7.02
N LEU A 354 30.14 18.18 6.33
CA LEU A 354 30.10 18.49 4.90
C LEU A 354 29.96 20.00 4.70
N SER A 355 30.66 20.57 3.75
CA SER A 355 30.61 22.01 3.42
C SER A 355 29.75 22.30 2.19
N GLU A 356 29.39 21.28 1.44
CA GLU A 356 28.61 21.36 0.21
C GLU A 356 27.15 21.74 0.47
N ASN A 357 26.44 22.15 -0.56
CA ASN A 357 24.99 22.21 -0.55
C ASN A 357 24.42 20.80 -0.42
N LEU A 358 23.40 20.62 0.39
CA LEU A 358 22.83 19.31 0.71
C LEU A 358 21.40 19.18 0.21
N PHE A 359 21.09 18.04 -0.40
CA PHE A 359 19.73 17.54 -0.55
C PHE A 359 19.58 16.25 0.25
N ILE A 360 18.66 16.25 1.20
CA ILE A 360 18.51 15.17 2.19
C ILE A 360 17.11 14.63 2.08
N VAL A 361 16.99 13.32 1.90
CA VAL A 361 15.72 12.60 1.96
C VAL A 361 15.71 11.74 3.21
N PHE A 362 14.67 11.89 4.02
CA PHE A 362 14.33 10.95 5.10
C PHE A 362 13.15 10.09 4.66
N HIS A 363 13.26 8.79 4.87
CA HIS A 363 12.17 7.84 4.73
C HIS A 363 11.94 7.20 6.10
N THR A 364 10.96 7.75 6.84
CA THR A 364 10.68 7.38 8.22
C THR A 364 9.87 6.09 8.31
N TYR A 365 9.80 5.49 9.49
CA TYR A 365 8.88 4.40 9.79
C TYR A 365 7.57 4.92 10.40
N GLY A 366 7.54 6.18 10.81
CA GLY A 366 6.38 7.01 11.15
C GLY A 366 5.34 6.32 12.01
N SER A 367 4.10 6.29 11.50
CA SER A 367 2.95 5.67 12.17
C SER A 367 2.56 4.33 11.55
N HIS A 368 3.51 3.57 10.98
CA HIS A 368 3.25 2.23 10.47
C HIS A 368 2.73 1.29 11.56
N PHE A 369 1.78 0.45 11.27
CA PHE A 369 1.30 -0.58 12.20
C PHE A 369 2.44 -1.58 12.52
N ASN A 370 2.64 -2.05 13.75
CA ASN A 370 1.95 -1.84 15.02
C ASN A 370 2.39 -0.51 15.66
N TYR A 371 1.47 0.41 15.88
CA TYR A 371 1.76 1.79 16.30
C TYR A 371 2.57 1.89 17.60
N LYS A 372 2.34 0.99 18.58
CA LYS A 372 3.07 0.99 19.86
C LYS A 372 4.58 0.83 19.68
N GLU A 373 5.00 0.18 18.60
CA GLU A 373 6.41 -0.06 18.29
C GLU A 373 7.08 1.14 17.57
N ARG A 374 6.39 2.26 17.41
CA ARG A 374 6.86 3.41 16.60
C ARG A 374 7.41 4.56 17.45
N TYR A 375 7.29 4.51 18.75
CA TYR A 375 7.76 5.54 19.67
C TYR A 375 8.40 4.94 20.92
N PRO A 376 9.43 5.62 21.51
CA PRO A 376 9.96 5.27 22.83
C PRO A 376 8.92 5.48 23.94
N GLU A 377 9.06 4.78 25.07
CA GLU A 377 8.07 4.81 26.17
C GLU A 377 7.84 6.22 26.75
N GLU A 378 8.83 7.11 26.72
CA GLU A 378 8.69 8.51 27.15
C GLU A 378 7.69 9.31 26.32
N PHE A 379 7.35 8.86 25.11
CA PHE A 379 6.32 9.44 24.25
C PHE A 379 4.95 8.79 24.40
N ALA A 380 4.78 7.84 25.31
CA ALA A 380 3.51 7.17 25.59
C ALA A 380 2.55 8.05 26.42
N LYS A 381 2.22 9.25 25.94
CA LYS A 381 1.38 10.25 26.60
C LYS A 381 -0.08 9.79 26.71
N PHE A 382 -0.62 9.22 25.63
CA PHE A 382 -2.02 8.78 25.54
C PHE A 382 -2.12 7.32 25.94
N GLN A 383 -2.88 7.04 27.01
CA GLN A 383 -2.97 5.71 27.63
C GLN A 383 -4.44 5.30 27.89
N PRO A 384 -4.76 4.02 27.96
CA PRO A 384 -3.90 2.86 27.64
C PRO A 384 -3.63 2.72 26.14
N ALA A 385 -2.44 2.20 25.77
CA ALA A 385 -1.97 2.09 24.37
C ALA A 385 -1.35 0.71 24.05
N ASN A 386 -1.77 -0.33 24.79
CA ASN A 386 -1.14 -1.66 24.73
C ASN A 386 -1.82 -2.65 23.78
N ALA A 387 -2.96 -2.27 23.17
CA ALA A 387 -3.66 -3.16 22.27
C ALA A 387 -2.87 -3.31 20.94
N THR A 388 -2.60 -4.55 20.58
CA THR A 388 -2.01 -4.95 19.30
C THR A 388 -3.02 -5.63 18.39
N GLU A 389 -4.17 -6.06 18.95
CA GLU A 389 -5.24 -6.72 18.21
C GLU A 389 -6.21 -5.69 17.63
N VAL A 390 -6.48 -5.81 16.33
CA VAL A 390 -7.42 -4.97 15.61
C VAL A 390 -8.84 -5.45 15.85
N GLU A 391 -9.41 -5.04 16.99
CA GLU A 391 -10.81 -5.26 17.31
C GLU A 391 -11.46 -3.94 17.73
N TYR A 392 -12.74 -3.78 17.41
CA TYR A 392 -13.48 -2.56 17.74
C TYR A 392 -13.48 -2.23 19.24
N LYS A 393 -13.45 -3.24 20.12
CA LYS A 393 -13.31 -3.05 21.57
C LYS A 393 -12.01 -2.39 21.98
N ASN A 394 -10.98 -2.48 21.14
CA ASN A 394 -9.64 -1.93 21.36
C ASN A 394 -9.41 -0.58 20.64
N LYS A 395 -10.46 -0.03 19.99
CA LYS A 395 -10.36 1.18 19.17
C LYS A 395 -9.63 2.32 19.88
N ASP A 396 -10.03 2.64 21.11
CA ASP A 396 -9.43 3.77 21.85
C ASP A 396 -7.97 3.54 22.16
N GLN A 397 -7.56 2.31 22.46
CA GLN A 397 -6.16 1.97 22.68
C GLN A 397 -5.32 2.04 21.41
N LEU A 398 -5.87 1.63 20.28
CA LEU A 398 -5.22 1.74 18.97
C LEU A 398 -5.04 3.21 18.57
N ILE A 399 -6.06 4.04 18.79
CA ILE A 399 -5.97 5.49 18.56
C ILE A 399 -4.94 6.12 19.50
N ASN A 400 -4.90 5.74 20.79
CA ASN A 400 -3.91 6.24 21.73
C ASN A 400 -2.47 5.90 21.26
N ALA A 401 -2.24 4.67 20.80
CA ALA A 401 -0.94 4.27 20.27
C ALA A 401 -0.58 5.04 18.99
N TYR A 402 -1.56 5.25 18.11
CA TYR A 402 -1.38 6.05 16.91
C TYR A 402 -1.06 7.51 17.23
N ASP A 403 -1.80 8.14 18.14
CA ASP A 403 -1.55 9.52 18.57
C ASP A 403 -0.16 9.70 19.22
N ASN A 404 0.33 8.69 19.95
CA ASN A 404 1.69 8.69 20.49
C ASN A 404 2.74 8.61 19.38
N SER A 405 2.49 7.89 18.29
CA SER A 405 3.40 7.87 17.12
C SER A 405 3.43 9.21 16.40
N VAL A 406 2.28 9.90 16.29
CA VAL A 406 2.21 11.27 15.76
C VAL A 406 2.97 12.24 16.67
N LEU A 407 2.82 12.12 17.99
CA LEU A 407 3.59 12.92 18.97
C LEU A 407 5.10 12.71 18.81
N TYR A 408 5.54 11.49 18.51
CA TYR A 408 6.96 11.22 18.27
C TYR A 408 7.43 11.78 16.92
N THR A 409 6.58 11.79 15.90
CA THR A 409 6.85 12.46 14.62
C THR A 409 6.99 13.97 14.81
N ASP A 410 6.15 14.59 15.65
CA ASP A 410 6.28 16.01 16.04
C ASP A 410 7.67 16.32 16.64
N TYR A 411 8.12 15.49 17.60
CA TYR A 411 9.47 15.60 18.17
C TYR A 411 10.56 15.44 17.11
N PHE A 412 10.44 14.47 16.20
CA PHE A 412 11.43 14.23 15.15
C PHE A 412 11.58 15.44 14.23
N LEU A 413 10.45 15.97 13.72
CA LEU A 413 10.44 17.12 12.82
C LEU A 413 10.95 18.39 13.50
N HIS A 414 10.52 18.66 14.76
CA HIS A 414 11.01 19.80 15.53
C HIS A 414 12.53 19.72 15.77
N SER A 415 13.04 18.53 16.14
CA SER A 415 14.47 18.32 16.35
C SER A 415 15.28 18.54 15.06
N LEU A 416 14.76 18.06 13.93
CA LEU A 416 15.35 18.28 12.61
C LEU A 416 15.38 19.77 12.23
N ILE A 417 14.29 20.51 12.48
CA ILE A 417 14.24 21.97 12.32
C ILE A 417 15.34 22.63 13.17
N GLY A 418 15.53 22.20 14.41
CA GLY A 418 16.60 22.66 15.27
C GLY A 418 18.00 22.50 14.67
N ILE A 419 18.29 21.34 14.08
CA ILE A 419 19.55 21.08 13.37
C ILE A 419 19.71 22.05 12.18
N LEU A 420 18.65 22.25 11.40
CA LEU A 420 18.68 23.14 10.25
C LEU A 420 18.85 24.60 10.63
N LYS A 421 18.20 25.09 11.70
CA LYS A 421 18.39 26.43 12.27
C LYS A 421 19.85 26.66 12.64
N ASN A 422 20.45 25.71 13.37
CA ASN A 422 21.82 25.79 13.87
C ASN A 422 22.86 25.72 12.74
N SER A 423 22.54 25.21 11.57
CA SER A 423 23.46 25.14 10.42
C SER A 423 23.82 26.50 9.83
N GLY A 424 22.99 27.53 10.06
CA GLY A 424 23.15 28.85 9.46
C GLY A 424 22.97 28.90 7.93
N ALA A 425 22.50 27.79 7.32
CA ALA A 425 22.27 27.70 5.89
C ALA A 425 20.93 28.33 5.45
N ASP A 426 20.80 28.58 4.16
CA ASP A 426 19.50 28.78 3.53
C ASP A 426 18.80 27.41 3.48
N ALA A 427 17.95 27.12 4.46
CA ALA A 427 17.39 25.79 4.66
C ALA A 427 15.87 25.74 4.49
N THR A 428 15.37 24.64 3.91
CA THR A 428 13.94 24.31 3.90
C THR A 428 13.73 22.84 4.22
N MET A 429 12.59 22.54 4.84
CA MET A 429 12.13 21.19 5.08
C MET A 429 10.71 21.04 4.52
N ILE A 430 10.46 19.96 3.79
CA ILE A 430 9.13 19.52 3.36
C ILE A 430 8.85 18.20 4.09
N TYR A 431 7.69 18.11 4.71
CA TYR A 431 7.17 16.85 5.25
C TYR A 431 5.90 16.44 4.50
N SER A 432 5.89 15.24 3.99
CA SER A 432 4.74 14.61 3.34
C SER A 432 4.71 13.14 3.72
N PRO A 433 3.70 12.68 4.45
CA PRO A 433 3.46 11.24 4.56
C PRO A 433 3.13 10.66 3.18
N ASP A 434 3.40 9.38 3.05
CA ASP A 434 3.09 8.63 1.83
C ASP A 434 1.59 8.34 1.69
N HIS A 435 0.90 8.05 2.79
CA HIS A 435 -0.55 7.89 2.89
C HIS A 435 -1.02 8.09 4.34
N GLY A 436 -2.33 8.10 4.51
CA GLY A 436 -2.99 8.05 5.81
C GLY A 436 -3.43 6.64 6.18
N GLU A 437 -4.33 6.53 7.18
CA GLU A 437 -4.71 5.26 7.82
C GLU A 437 -6.18 5.29 8.26
N ASP A 438 -6.89 4.17 8.08
CA ASP A 438 -8.19 3.94 8.73
C ASP A 438 -7.99 3.43 10.15
N LEU A 439 -8.66 4.02 11.13
CA LEU A 439 -8.59 3.67 12.55
C LEU A 439 -9.97 3.30 13.11
N LEU A 440 -10.74 2.48 12.40
CA LEU A 440 -12.11 2.09 12.78
C LEU A 440 -13.05 3.30 12.87
N ASP A 441 -12.91 4.27 11.97
CA ASP A 441 -13.52 5.59 12.06
C ASP A 441 -15.04 5.57 11.92
N ASP A 442 -15.56 4.75 11.00
CA ASP A 442 -16.99 4.73 10.65
C ASP A 442 -17.64 3.34 10.86
N SER A 443 -18.89 3.22 10.43
CA SER A 443 -19.68 1.98 10.56
C SER A 443 -19.08 0.80 9.78
N ARG A 444 -18.24 1.04 8.78
CA ARG A 444 -17.54 -0.01 8.02
C ARG A 444 -16.44 -0.67 8.83
N LYS A 445 -15.98 -0.03 9.92
CA LYS A 445 -14.94 -0.52 10.82
C LYS A 445 -13.66 -0.90 10.10
N ARG A 446 -13.26 -0.11 9.09
CA ARG A 446 -12.03 -0.32 8.35
C ARG A 446 -10.83 0.01 9.22
N PHE A 447 -9.75 -0.67 8.94
CA PHE A 447 -8.48 -0.51 9.64
C PHE A 447 -7.33 -0.68 8.63
N LEU A 448 -6.20 -0.01 8.90
CA LEU A 448 -5.05 0.06 8.01
C LEU A 448 -5.34 0.85 6.72
N HIS A 449 -4.44 0.68 5.77
CA HIS A 449 -4.45 1.29 4.43
C HIS A 449 -4.53 0.21 3.34
N ALA A 450 -4.22 0.57 2.10
CA ALA A 450 -4.19 -0.33 0.94
C ALA A 450 -5.56 -0.94 0.58
N SER A 451 -6.69 -0.36 1.02
CA SER A 451 -7.99 -0.78 0.53
C SER A 451 -8.10 -0.52 -0.99
N PRO A 452 -8.74 -1.43 -1.75
CA PRO A 452 -8.89 -1.26 -3.21
C PRO A 452 -9.58 0.05 -3.62
N ILE A 453 -10.48 0.53 -2.77
CA ILE A 453 -11.11 1.86 -2.86
C ILE A 453 -10.66 2.65 -1.62
N PRO A 454 -9.76 3.63 -1.77
CA PRO A 454 -9.26 4.41 -0.65
C PRO A 454 -10.38 5.15 0.08
N THR A 455 -10.28 5.24 1.41
CA THR A 455 -11.08 6.19 2.19
C THR A 455 -10.42 7.55 2.19
N TYR A 456 -11.15 8.58 2.60
CA TYR A 456 -10.58 9.91 2.81
C TYR A 456 -9.45 9.87 3.85
N TYR A 457 -9.60 9.08 4.91
CA TYR A 457 -8.59 8.90 5.95
C TYR A 457 -7.28 8.28 5.45
N GLN A 458 -7.33 7.49 4.38
CA GLN A 458 -6.13 6.89 3.77
C GLN A 458 -5.39 7.82 2.81
N ILE A 459 -6.03 8.91 2.36
CA ILE A 459 -5.44 9.81 1.35
C ILE A 459 -5.27 11.25 1.82
N HIS A 460 -5.98 11.71 2.85
CA HIS A 460 -5.80 13.04 3.42
C HIS A 460 -4.63 13.06 4.39
N ILE A 461 -3.57 13.78 4.02
CA ILE A 461 -2.28 13.77 4.71
C ILE A 461 -1.92 15.15 5.25
N PRO A 462 -1.17 15.22 6.37
CA PRO A 462 -0.57 16.47 6.84
C PRO A 462 0.64 16.83 5.97
N PHE A 463 0.49 17.81 5.11
CA PHE A 463 1.60 18.34 4.32
C PHE A 463 2.04 19.69 4.87
N LEU A 464 3.33 19.82 5.18
CA LEU A 464 3.89 21.06 5.70
C LEU A 464 5.26 21.40 5.12
N MET A 465 5.57 22.68 5.10
CA MET A 465 6.88 23.21 4.73
C MET A 465 7.40 24.10 5.86
N TRP A 466 8.69 24.01 6.14
CA TRP A 466 9.38 24.92 7.05
C TRP A 466 10.52 25.62 6.31
N PHE A 467 10.76 26.90 6.67
CA PHE A 467 11.78 27.74 6.05
C PHE A 467 12.65 28.41 7.11
N SER A 468 13.99 28.37 6.94
CA SER A 468 14.89 29.15 7.80
C SER A 468 14.74 30.65 7.52
N GLU A 469 15.06 31.51 8.50
CA GLU A 469 15.09 32.94 8.32
C GLU A 469 16.03 33.34 7.18
N ASN A 470 17.22 32.74 7.13
CA ASN A 470 18.18 32.97 6.05
C ASN A 470 17.62 32.66 4.64
N TYR A 471 16.81 31.60 4.53
CA TYR A 471 16.14 31.29 3.26
C TYR A 471 15.08 32.35 2.90
N ILE A 472 14.29 32.78 3.89
CA ILE A 472 13.24 33.79 3.70
C ILE A 472 13.88 35.12 3.27
N ASP A 473 14.97 35.53 3.94
CA ASP A 473 15.70 36.76 3.57
C ASP A 473 16.28 36.68 2.15
N ALA A 474 16.78 35.53 1.77
CA ALA A 474 17.37 35.31 0.44
C ALA A 474 16.32 35.17 -0.66
N ARG A 475 15.14 34.62 -0.35
CA ARG A 475 14.09 34.26 -1.32
C ARG A 475 12.69 34.58 -0.80
N PRO A 476 12.38 35.84 -0.43
CA PRO A 476 11.10 36.22 0.16
C PRO A 476 9.91 35.88 -0.75
N GLU A 477 10.08 36.03 -2.06
CA GLU A 477 9.02 35.73 -3.05
C GLU A 477 8.65 34.23 -3.02
N LYS A 478 9.63 33.31 -2.86
CA LYS A 478 9.35 31.87 -2.80
C LYS A 478 8.58 31.51 -1.54
N TYR A 479 8.93 32.13 -0.41
CA TYR A 479 8.21 31.95 0.84
C TYR A 479 6.77 32.45 0.76
N GLU A 480 6.55 33.64 0.22
CA GLU A 480 5.19 34.21 0.05
C GLU A 480 4.35 33.34 -0.93
N VAL A 481 4.94 32.83 -1.99
CA VAL A 481 4.24 31.88 -2.90
C VAL A 481 3.85 30.61 -2.17
N ALA A 482 4.72 30.03 -1.32
CA ALA A 482 4.38 28.86 -0.53
C ALA A 482 3.22 29.16 0.43
N ARG A 483 3.24 30.30 1.12
CA ARG A 483 2.15 30.76 2.00
C ARG A 483 0.84 30.96 1.24
N TYR A 484 0.89 31.58 0.08
CA TYR A 484 -0.30 31.79 -0.75
C TYR A 484 -0.92 30.47 -1.20
N ASN A 485 -0.09 29.55 -1.67
CA ASN A 485 -0.55 28.25 -2.17
C ASN A 485 -1.03 27.29 -1.06
N SER A 486 -0.72 27.57 0.21
CA SER A 486 -1.10 26.69 1.33
C SER A 486 -2.63 26.59 1.54
N SER A 487 -3.40 27.52 0.96
CA SER A 487 -4.87 27.49 0.97
C SER A 487 -5.50 26.72 -0.19
N ALA A 488 -4.71 26.30 -1.18
CA ALA A 488 -5.17 25.53 -2.33
C ALA A 488 -5.10 24.02 -2.06
N PRO A 489 -6.03 23.21 -2.62
CA PRO A 489 -5.88 21.78 -2.64
C PRO A 489 -4.63 21.36 -3.42
N ILE A 490 -3.91 20.36 -2.91
CA ILE A 490 -2.73 19.79 -3.57
C ILE A 490 -2.76 18.26 -3.55
N SER A 491 -2.13 17.63 -4.55
CA SER A 491 -1.94 16.17 -4.60
C SER A 491 -0.65 15.81 -5.35
#